data_38a80fd7ec57c34ec36f4695d645671f
#
_entry.id   38a80fd7ec57c34ec36f4695d645671f
#
_cell.length_a   1.000
_cell.length_b   1.000
_cell.length_c   1.000
_cell.angle_alpha   90.00
_cell.angle_beta   90.00
_cell.angle_gamma   90.00
#
_symmetry.space_group_name_H-M   'P 1'
#
loop_
_entity.id
_entity.type
_entity.pdbx_description
1 polymer ?
#
loop_
_entity_poly.entity_id
_entity_poly.type
_entity_poly.pdbx_seq_one_letter_code
_entity_poly.pdbx_strand_id
1 'polypeptide(L)'
;LEGIPCKVPFKFEAGSPNIAGAIGLGAACDYIGDIGFDTIHTVETELLQYGTKVLREIEGVTLVGTASDKCAILAFTVDSVHPHDVGTVCDSEGVAIRTGNHCAEPLIRRFGLSATCRASLSIYNTSDDIDALATAIRKAITMLG
;
A
#
# COMPACT_ATOMS: atom_id res chain seq x y z
N LEU A 1 -37.17 -30.66 15.83
CA LEU A 1 -36.21 -30.12 16.81
C LEU A 1 -36.06 -28.64 16.56
N GLU A 2 -36.66 -27.82 17.44
CA GLU A 2 -36.41 -26.37 17.44
C GLU A 2 -35.04 -26.14 18.08
N GLY A 3 -34.09 -25.55 17.32
CA GLY A 3 -32.79 -25.16 17.84
C GLY A 3 -32.94 -23.93 18.73
N ILE A 4 -32.37 -23.98 19.93
CA ILE A 4 -32.31 -22.82 20.81
C ILE A 4 -31.04 -22.04 20.47
N PRO A 5 -31.15 -20.79 19.97
CA PRO A 5 -29.99 -19.99 19.65
C PRO A 5 -29.13 -19.70 20.88
N CYS A 6 -27.83 -19.75 20.76
CA CYS A 6 -26.90 -19.30 21.79
C CYS A 6 -27.07 -17.79 22.08
N LYS A 7 -26.51 -17.34 23.20
CA LYS A 7 -26.46 -15.89 23.48
C LYS A 7 -25.47 -15.18 22.55
N VAL A 8 -25.67 -13.88 22.36
CA VAL A 8 -24.68 -13.00 21.68
C VAL A 8 -23.35 -13.08 22.45
N PRO A 9 -22.19 -13.15 21.76
CA PRO A 9 -22.00 -13.12 20.28
C PRO A 9 -22.17 -14.47 19.58
N PHE A 10 -22.15 -15.58 20.28
CA PHE A 10 -22.06 -16.95 19.74
C PHE A 10 -23.22 -17.33 18.82
N LYS A 11 -24.39 -16.71 18.97
CA LYS A 11 -25.52 -16.96 18.07
C LYS A 11 -25.27 -16.54 16.61
N PHE A 12 -24.26 -15.69 16.35
CA PHE A 12 -23.89 -15.23 15.04
C PHE A 12 -22.69 -15.95 14.45
N GLU A 13 -22.11 -16.87 15.20
CA GLU A 13 -20.94 -17.65 14.81
C GLU A 13 -21.34 -19.10 14.51
N ALA A 14 -21.00 -19.57 13.33
CA ALA A 14 -21.28 -20.93 12.91
C ALA A 14 -20.02 -21.81 13.01
N GLY A 15 -20.06 -22.79 13.92
CA GLY A 15 -18.98 -23.76 14.10
C GLY A 15 -17.80 -23.25 14.93
N SER A 16 -16.64 -23.86 14.77
CA SER A 16 -15.42 -23.48 15.50
C SER A 16 -14.87 -22.15 15.01
N PRO A 17 -14.46 -21.24 15.91
CA PRO A 17 -13.85 -19.98 15.52
C PRO A 17 -12.48 -20.21 14.86
N ASN A 18 -11.97 -19.17 14.16
CA ASN A 18 -10.63 -19.18 13.59
C ASN A 18 -9.56 -19.06 14.71
N ILE A 19 -9.29 -20.18 15.40
CA ILE A 19 -8.38 -20.23 16.56
C ILE A 19 -6.96 -19.86 16.14
N ALA A 20 -6.47 -20.42 15.04
CA ALA A 20 -5.12 -20.15 14.55
C ALA A 20 -4.94 -18.65 14.17
N GLY A 21 -5.95 -18.08 13.54
CA GLY A 21 -5.95 -16.64 13.20
C GLY A 21 -5.96 -15.74 14.44
N ALA A 22 -6.72 -16.10 15.48
CA ALA A 22 -6.75 -15.33 16.72
C ALA A 22 -5.40 -15.37 17.46
N ILE A 23 -4.76 -16.55 17.52
CA ILE A 23 -3.43 -16.69 18.13
C ILE A 23 -2.38 -15.94 17.32
N GLY A 24 -2.42 -16.06 15.98
CA GLY A 24 -1.50 -15.35 15.09
C GLY A 24 -1.63 -13.84 15.18
N LEU A 25 -2.87 -13.32 15.30
CA LEU A 25 -3.11 -11.90 15.51
C LEU A 25 -2.54 -11.42 16.86
N GLY A 26 -2.71 -12.21 17.93
CA GLY A 26 -2.10 -11.92 19.23
C GLY A 26 -0.57 -11.77 19.12
N ALA A 27 0.09 -12.75 18.49
CA ALA A 27 1.53 -12.69 18.26
C ALA A 27 1.97 -11.49 17.40
N ALA A 28 1.16 -11.10 16.40
CA ALA A 28 1.43 -9.91 15.60
C ALA A 28 1.29 -8.61 16.41
N CYS A 29 0.32 -8.54 17.33
CA CYS A 29 0.18 -7.40 18.24
C CYS A 29 1.38 -7.28 19.18
N ASP A 30 1.85 -8.39 19.74
CA ASP A 30 3.04 -8.41 20.60
C ASP A 30 4.28 -7.95 19.82
N TYR A 31 4.48 -8.46 18.61
CA TYR A 31 5.57 -8.06 17.72
C TYR A 31 5.58 -6.56 17.43
N ILE A 32 4.42 -5.99 17.08
CA ILE A 32 4.30 -4.54 16.84
C ILE A 32 4.55 -3.75 18.13
N GLY A 33 4.04 -4.24 19.27
CA GLY A 33 4.26 -3.63 20.58
C GLY A 33 5.75 -3.60 20.97
N ASP A 34 6.48 -4.68 20.67
CA ASP A 34 7.92 -4.79 20.97
C ASP A 34 8.78 -3.82 20.12
N ILE A 35 8.39 -3.57 18.88
CA ILE A 35 9.03 -2.56 18.03
C ILE A 35 8.68 -1.15 18.52
N GLY A 36 7.45 -0.92 18.94
CA GLY A 36 6.91 0.35 19.40
C GLY A 36 6.42 1.25 18.27
N PHE A 37 5.25 1.85 18.47
CA PHE A 37 4.59 2.70 17.47
C PHE A 37 5.41 3.94 17.09
N ASP A 38 6.15 4.53 18.04
CA ASP A 38 6.98 5.71 17.76
C ASP A 38 8.14 5.37 16.81
N THR A 39 8.74 4.19 16.97
CA THR A 39 9.78 3.68 16.07
C THR A 39 9.22 3.45 14.67
N ILE A 40 8.08 2.78 14.59
CA ILE A 40 7.39 2.50 13.32
C ILE A 40 7.08 3.82 12.60
N HIS A 41 6.47 4.76 13.30
CA HIS A 41 6.11 6.08 12.75
C HIS A 41 7.34 6.85 12.23
N THR A 42 8.44 6.81 12.97
CA THR A 42 9.69 7.48 12.57
C THR A 42 10.22 6.90 11.27
N VAL A 43 10.39 5.58 11.18
CA VAL A 43 10.90 4.90 9.99
C VAL A 43 9.99 5.14 8.79
N GLU A 44 8.68 4.97 8.96
CA GLU A 44 7.71 5.18 7.88
C GLU A 44 7.70 6.63 7.40
N THR A 45 7.85 7.61 8.30
CA THR A 45 7.92 9.03 7.94
C THR A 45 9.17 9.34 7.13
N GLU A 46 10.32 8.83 7.54
CA GLU A 46 11.60 9.02 6.82
C GLU A 46 11.53 8.41 5.41
N LEU A 47 11.02 7.19 5.29
CA LEU A 47 10.82 6.53 4.00
C LEU A 47 9.83 7.29 3.10
N LEU A 48 8.74 7.78 3.67
CA LEU A 48 7.74 8.57 2.95
C LEU A 48 8.34 9.89 2.41
N GLN A 49 9.13 10.59 3.21
CA GLN A 49 9.81 11.81 2.81
C GLN A 49 10.82 11.54 1.69
N TYR A 50 11.63 10.50 1.84
CA TYR A 50 12.59 10.09 0.83
C TYR A 50 11.89 9.70 -0.49
N GLY A 51 10.91 8.83 -0.43
CA GLY A 51 10.17 8.39 -1.62
C GLY A 51 9.40 9.50 -2.31
N THR A 52 8.84 10.44 -1.51
CA THR A 52 8.19 11.64 -2.07
C THR A 52 9.18 12.49 -2.86
N LYS A 53 10.39 12.68 -2.35
CA LYS A 53 11.46 13.41 -3.04
C LYS A 53 11.86 12.70 -4.33
N VAL A 54 12.21 11.42 -4.24
CA VAL A 54 12.68 10.62 -5.38
C VAL A 54 11.64 10.56 -6.50
N LEU A 55 10.36 10.33 -6.18
CA LEU A 55 9.32 10.25 -7.21
C LEU A 55 9.02 11.60 -7.86
N ARG A 56 9.14 12.72 -7.14
CA ARG A 56 8.99 14.06 -7.71
C ARG A 56 10.08 14.45 -8.72
N GLU A 57 11.24 13.81 -8.62
CA GLU A 57 12.37 14.04 -9.54
C GLU A 57 12.25 13.25 -10.86
N ILE A 58 11.23 12.37 -10.98
CA ILE A 58 10.97 11.62 -12.20
C ILE A 58 10.02 12.41 -13.08
N GLU A 59 10.50 12.84 -14.24
CA GLU A 59 9.67 13.52 -15.24
C GLU A 59 8.50 12.62 -15.67
N GLY A 60 7.30 13.22 -15.78
CA GLY A 60 6.07 12.50 -16.11
C GLY A 60 5.41 11.79 -14.92
N VAL A 61 5.97 11.85 -13.70
CA VAL A 61 5.33 11.31 -12.51
C VAL A 61 4.60 12.39 -11.74
N THR A 62 3.31 12.16 -11.47
CA THR A 62 2.49 13.04 -10.64
C THR A 62 2.04 12.32 -9.37
N LEU A 63 2.40 12.85 -8.20
CA LEU A 63 1.95 12.34 -6.91
C LEU A 63 0.50 12.72 -6.64
N VAL A 64 -0.29 11.75 -6.17
CA VAL A 64 -1.69 11.91 -5.77
C VAL A 64 -1.79 11.89 -4.24
N GLY A 65 -2.45 12.91 -3.68
CA GLY A 65 -2.51 13.07 -2.23
C GLY A 65 -1.28 13.79 -1.67
N THR A 66 -1.44 15.10 -1.43
CA THR A 66 -0.35 16.01 -1.03
C THR A 66 -0.52 16.54 0.39
N ALA A 67 -1.34 15.88 1.23
CA ALA A 67 -1.47 16.24 2.63
C ALA A 67 -0.12 16.15 3.35
N SER A 68 0.14 17.06 4.28
CA SER A 68 1.36 17.09 5.07
C SER A 68 1.44 15.92 6.05
N ASP A 69 0.29 15.52 6.57
CA ASP A 69 0.14 14.37 7.47
C ASP A 69 -0.59 13.25 6.74
N LYS A 70 0.10 12.15 6.46
CA LYS A 70 -0.42 10.99 5.76
C LYS A 70 0.38 9.73 6.10
N CYS A 71 -0.24 8.57 5.92
CA CYS A 71 0.44 7.27 6.03
C CYS A 71 1.59 7.16 5.01
N ALA A 72 2.49 6.19 5.25
CA ALA A 72 3.62 5.86 4.39
C ALA A 72 3.19 5.23 3.06
N ILE A 73 2.41 5.99 2.30
CA ILE A 73 1.82 5.58 1.02
C ILE A 73 2.18 6.63 -0.04
N LEU A 74 2.75 6.17 -1.13
CA LEU A 74 3.03 6.94 -2.33
C LEU A 74 2.03 6.53 -3.41
N ALA A 75 1.00 7.34 -3.63
CA ALA A 75 0.09 7.18 -4.74
C ALA A 75 0.53 8.12 -5.88
N PHE A 76 0.56 7.62 -7.11
CA PHE A 76 1.05 8.37 -8.25
C PHE A 76 0.43 7.91 -9.58
N THR A 77 0.54 8.77 -10.58
CA THR A 77 0.30 8.47 -11.99
C THR A 77 1.58 8.69 -12.78
N VAL A 78 1.65 8.08 -13.95
CA VAL A 78 2.72 8.30 -14.93
C VAL A 78 2.07 8.79 -16.21
N ASP A 79 2.56 9.89 -16.76
CA ASP A 79 2.03 10.46 -18.00
C ASP A 79 2.21 9.46 -19.15
N SER A 80 1.18 9.33 -19.98
CA SER A 80 1.14 8.45 -21.15
C SER A 80 1.29 6.95 -20.89
N VAL A 81 1.45 6.50 -19.63
CA VAL A 81 1.55 5.08 -19.29
C VAL A 81 0.40 4.69 -18.36
N HIS A 82 -0.39 3.69 -18.75
CA HIS A 82 -1.49 3.24 -17.91
C HIS A 82 -0.96 2.60 -16.61
N PRO A 83 -1.57 2.85 -15.44
CA PRO A 83 -1.11 2.30 -14.16
C PRO A 83 -0.91 0.79 -14.13
N HIS A 84 -1.72 0.01 -14.84
CA HIS A 84 -1.51 -1.44 -14.96
C HIS A 84 -0.20 -1.80 -15.65
N ASP A 85 0.16 -1.06 -16.68
CA ASP A 85 1.39 -1.31 -17.42
C ASP A 85 2.61 -0.94 -16.58
N VAL A 86 2.53 0.18 -15.84
CA VAL A 86 3.55 0.52 -14.81
C VAL A 86 3.70 -0.61 -13.81
N GLY A 87 2.58 -1.16 -13.30
CA GLY A 87 2.60 -2.28 -12.37
C GLY A 87 3.25 -3.52 -12.94
N THR A 88 2.97 -3.84 -14.21
CA THR A 88 3.56 -5.00 -14.90
C THR A 88 5.08 -4.85 -15.05
N VAL A 89 5.56 -3.67 -15.42
CA VAL A 89 7.01 -3.41 -15.52
C VAL A 89 7.65 -3.47 -14.13
N CYS A 90 7.05 -2.86 -13.11
CA CYS A 90 7.56 -2.94 -11.73
C CYS A 90 7.67 -4.39 -11.26
N ASP A 91 6.65 -5.22 -11.50
CA ASP A 91 6.65 -6.64 -11.15
C ASP A 91 7.80 -7.40 -11.84
N SER A 92 8.05 -7.12 -13.12
CA SER A 92 9.17 -7.71 -13.86
C SER A 92 10.55 -7.31 -13.31
N GLU A 93 10.64 -6.20 -12.61
CA GLU A 93 11.84 -5.70 -11.94
C GLU A 93 11.90 -6.12 -10.45
N GLY A 94 10.98 -6.97 -9.99
CA GLY A 94 10.94 -7.45 -8.61
C GLY A 94 10.33 -6.43 -7.61
N VAL A 95 9.64 -5.41 -8.10
CA VAL A 95 9.02 -4.36 -7.27
C VAL A 95 7.50 -4.52 -7.26
N ALA A 96 6.95 -4.91 -6.12
CA ALA A 96 5.51 -5.09 -5.95
C ALA A 96 4.82 -3.78 -5.61
N ILE A 97 3.93 -3.33 -6.48
CA ILE A 97 3.03 -2.18 -6.23
C ILE A 97 1.59 -2.57 -6.52
N ARG A 98 0.64 -1.81 -5.98
CA ARG A 98 -0.77 -1.97 -6.33
C ARG A 98 -1.19 -0.94 -7.37
N THR A 99 -2.01 -1.37 -8.34
CA THR A 99 -2.57 -0.50 -9.38
C THR A 99 -4.09 -0.61 -9.42
N GLY A 100 -4.76 0.45 -9.86
CA GLY A 100 -6.22 0.49 -10.04
C GLY A 100 -6.92 1.52 -9.16
N ASN A 101 -8.17 1.25 -8.80
CA ASN A 101 -9.03 2.17 -8.04
C ASN A 101 -8.85 2.07 -6.51
N HIS A 102 -8.08 1.10 -6.02
CA HIS A 102 -7.81 0.86 -4.60
C HIS A 102 -9.07 0.75 -3.72
N CYS A 103 -10.17 0.20 -4.28
CA CYS A 103 -11.50 0.15 -3.66
C CYS A 103 -12.08 1.55 -3.32
N ALA A 104 -11.61 2.60 -3.99
CA ALA A 104 -11.96 4.01 -3.76
C ALA A 104 -12.37 4.71 -5.07
N GLU A 105 -13.14 4.04 -5.91
CA GLU A 105 -13.54 4.55 -7.23
C GLU A 105 -14.16 5.97 -7.21
N PRO A 106 -15.03 6.33 -6.24
CA PRO A 106 -15.56 7.70 -6.18
C PRO A 106 -14.47 8.75 -5.98
N LEU A 107 -13.43 8.42 -5.21
CA LEU A 107 -12.28 9.31 -4.98
C LEU A 107 -11.43 9.45 -6.24
N ILE A 108 -11.13 8.35 -6.91
CA ILE A 108 -10.36 8.36 -8.17
C ILE A 108 -11.08 9.19 -9.23
N ARG A 109 -12.39 9.02 -9.38
CA ARG A 109 -13.22 9.83 -10.29
C ARG A 109 -13.21 11.33 -9.92
N ARG A 110 -13.21 11.67 -8.62
CA ARG A 110 -13.12 13.06 -8.16
C ARG A 110 -11.80 13.73 -8.57
N PHE A 111 -10.71 12.97 -8.66
CA PHE A 111 -9.42 13.46 -9.17
C PHE A 111 -9.37 13.48 -10.72
N GLY A 112 -10.41 13.04 -11.40
CA GLY A 112 -10.44 12.95 -12.86
C GLY A 112 -9.55 11.83 -13.43
N LEU A 113 -9.21 10.84 -12.60
CA LEU A 113 -8.32 9.75 -12.94
C LEU A 113 -9.13 8.46 -13.21
N SER A 114 -8.58 7.57 -14.02
CA SER A 114 -9.11 6.22 -14.24
C SER A 114 -8.56 5.20 -13.23
N ALA A 115 -7.32 5.36 -12.83
CA ALA A 115 -6.59 4.51 -11.90
C ALA A 115 -5.34 5.23 -11.39
N THR A 116 -4.71 4.69 -10.34
CA THR A 116 -3.39 5.13 -9.87
C THR A 116 -2.49 3.94 -9.55
N CYS A 117 -1.19 4.19 -9.49
CA CYS A 117 -0.22 3.31 -8.85
C CYS A 117 -0.13 3.64 -7.36
N ARG A 118 0.15 2.65 -6.52
CA ARG A 118 0.33 2.81 -5.09
C ARG A 118 1.47 1.95 -4.57
N ALA A 119 2.52 2.58 -4.10
CA ALA A 119 3.56 1.95 -3.29
C ALA A 119 3.24 2.19 -1.81
N SER A 120 3.19 1.13 -1.03
CA SER A 120 2.97 1.17 0.43
C SER A 120 4.26 0.78 1.10
N LEU A 121 4.75 1.63 2.00
CA LEU A 121 6.00 1.45 2.73
C LEU A 121 5.69 1.03 4.17
N SER A 122 6.58 0.25 4.74
CA SER A 122 6.50 -0.17 6.13
C SER A 122 7.91 -0.35 6.73
N ILE A 123 7.99 -0.75 7.98
CA ILE A 123 9.24 -0.99 8.73
C ILE A 123 10.18 -2.00 8.08
N TYR A 124 9.72 -2.76 7.11
CA TYR A 124 10.53 -3.75 6.37
C TYR A 124 11.27 -3.15 5.17
N ASN A 125 10.87 -1.94 4.75
CA ASN A 125 11.45 -1.30 3.58
C ASN A 125 12.67 -0.46 3.93
N THR A 126 13.47 -0.24 2.90
CA THR A 126 14.68 0.60 2.95
C THR A 126 14.63 1.64 1.82
N SER A 127 15.58 2.57 1.83
CA SER A 127 15.79 3.50 0.71
C SER A 127 16.07 2.77 -0.61
N ASP A 128 16.74 1.62 -0.56
CA ASP A 128 17.09 0.83 -1.75
C ASP A 128 15.82 0.31 -2.46
N ASP A 129 14.77 -0.05 -1.71
CA ASP A 129 13.47 -0.44 -2.30
C ASP A 129 12.82 0.72 -3.05
N ILE A 130 12.96 1.94 -2.54
CA ILE A 130 12.46 3.16 -3.18
C ILE A 130 13.25 3.46 -4.45
N ASP A 131 14.57 3.29 -4.42
CA ASP A 131 15.43 3.47 -5.59
C ASP A 131 15.16 2.44 -6.67
N ALA A 132 14.88 1.19 -6.27
CA ALA A 132 14.43 0.14 -7.18
C ALA A 132 13.07 0.50 -7.83
N LEU A 133 12.11 1.00 -7.04
CA LEU A 133 10.83 1.50 -7.56
C LEU A 133 11.05 2.62 -8.58
N ALA A 134 11.87 3.62 -8.26
CA ALA A 134 12.16 4.73 -9.16
C ALA A 134 12.80 4.25 -10.48
N THR A 135 13.68 3.28 -10.40
CA THR A 135 14.32 2.66 -11.58
C THR A 135 13.30 1.93 -12.44
N ALA A 136 12.41 1.15 -11.83
CA ALA A 136 11.34 0.44 -12.54
C ALA A 136 10.35 1.41 -13.22
N ILE A 137 10.00 2.53 -12.55
CA ILE A 137 9.13 3.56 -13.15
C ILE A 137 9.81 4.20 -14.37
N ARG A 138 11.08 4.59 -14.28
CA ARG A 138 11.83 5.15 -15.43
C ARG A 138 11.89 4.17 -16.59
N LYS A 139 12.05 2.88 -16.29
CA LYS A 139 12.01 1.82 -17.31
C LYS A 139 10.61 1.75 -17.96
N ALA A 140 9.53 1.81 -17.19
CA ALA A 140 8.17 1.82 -17.73
C ALA A 140 7.95 3.01 -18.67
N ILE A 141 8.39 4.21 -18.27
CA ILE A 141 8.33 5.41 -19.12
C ILE A 141 9.11 5.21 -20.42
N THR A 142 10.32 4.68 -20.34
CA THR A 142 11.17 4.46 -21.54
C THR A 142 10.59 3.43 -22.52
N MET A 143 9.88 2.42 -21.99
CA MET A 143 9.35 1.32 -22.80
C MET A 143 7.98 1.62 -23.41
N LEU A 144 7.16 2.44 -22.73
CA LEU A 144 5.73 2.53 -23.00
C LEU A 144 5.23 3.98 -23.13
N GLY A 145 6.05 4.98 -22.77
CA GLY A 145 5.76 6.41 -22.83
C GLY A 145 5.99 7.09 -24.17
#